data_c3356fcedc0b41d9cf0f7c822c8c2283
#
_entry.id   c3356fcedc0b41d9cf0f7c822c8c2283
#
_cell.length_a   1.000
_cell.length_b   1.000
_cell.length_c   1.000
_cell.angle_alpha   90.00
_cell.angle_beta   90.00
_cell.angle_gamma   90.00
#
_symmetry.space_group_name_H-M   'P 1'
#
loop_
_entity.id
_entity.type
_entity.pdbx_description
1 polymer ?
#
loop_
_entity_poly.entity_id
_entity_poly.type
_entity_poly.pdbx_seq_one_letter_code
_entity_poly.pdbx_strand_id
1 'polypeptide(L)'
;MPITWKTLAKRTGIMLTVCGVSIAAIYFGGTRIRRAVSTMTAPKPETPVIILDAGHGGADGGCVSVHDVPEKGINLHILLCLRDLLRMEGYTVEVTRDQDQSIHDPDIEGLANQKSSDMDNRLALFNQYENAVCISIHQNQFTDPAYSGAQMFYSDNVSGSGELAQTLQKAFVQQLQ
;
A
#
# COMPACT_ATOMS: atom_id res chain seq x y z
N MET A 1 -57.82 -30.49 39.13
CA MET A 1 -57.81 -31.51 38.06
C MET A 1 -56.46 -32.21 38.09
N PRO A 2 -56.40 -33.55 38.22
CA PRO A 2 -55.10 -34.24 38.21
C PRO A 2 -54.46 -34.21 36.84
N ILE A 3 -53.14 -33.90 36.80
CA ILE A 3 -52.37 -33.88 35.57
C ILE A 3 -52.24 -35.32 35.06
N THR A 4 -52.68 -35.58 33.84
CA THR A 4 -52.62 -36.93 33.27
C THR A 4 -51.16 -37.21 32.80
N TRP A 5 -50.78 -38.51 32.82
CA TRP A 5 -49.46 -38.94 32.35
C TRP A 5 -49.15 -38.50 30.93
N LYS A 6 -50.13 -38.44 30.05
CA LYS A 6 -49.99 -37.93 28.66
C LYS A 6 -49.62 -36.44 28.61
N THR A 7 -50.21 -35.64 29.51
CA THR A 7 -49.88 -34.19 29.58
C THR A 7 -48.51 -33.95 30.16
N LEU A 8 -48.08 -34.76 31.14
CA LEU A 8 -46.78 -34.70 31.72
C LEU A 8 -45.68 -35.06 30.68
N ALA A 9 -45.85 -36.20 29.99
CA ALA A 9 -44.93 -36.67 28.96
C ALA A 9 -44.78 -35.62 27.81
N LYS A 10 -45.88 -34.99 27.37
CA LYS A 10 -45.86 -33.94 26.35
C LYS A 10 -45.08 -32.69 26.81
N ARG A 11 -45.29 -32.27 28.08
CA ARG A 11 -44.57 -31.11 28.65
C ARG A 11 -43.08 -31.41 28.83
N THR A 12 -42.71 -32.59 29.28
CA THR A 12 -41.31 -33.02 29.40
C THR A 12 -40.64 -33.12 28.05
N GLY A 13 -41.30 -33.63 27.01
CA GLY A 13 -40.78 -33.70 25.65
C GLY A 13 -40.52 -32.29 25.08
N ILE A 14 -41.46 -31.35 25.23
CA ILE A 14 -41.29 -29.97 24.79
C ILE A 14 -40.09 -29.31 25.51
N MET A 15 -39.98 -29.51 26.82
CA MET A 15 -38.89 -28.92 27.62
C MET A 15 -37.52 -29.45 27.20
N LEU A 16 -37.41 -30.77 26.94
CA LEU A 16 -36.17 -31.37 26.43
C LEU A 16 -35.80 -30.86 25.04
N THR A 17 -36.77 -30.66 24.16
CA THR A 17 -36.54 -30.09 22.81
C THR A 17 -36.08 -28.66 22.92
N VAL A 18 -36.71 -27.82 23.73
CA VAL A 18 -36.28 -26.42 23.94
C VAL A 18 -34.86 -26.33 24.50
N CYS A 19 -34.54 -27.15 25.50
CA CYS A 19 -33.19 -27.23 26.08
C CYS A 19 -32.17 -27.67 25.03
N GLY A 20 -32.47 -28.68 24.22
CA GLY A 20 -31.58 -29.13 23.14
C GLY A 20 -31.31 -28.05 22.07
N VAL A 21 -32.36 -27.35 21.64
CA VAL A 21 -32.23 -26.23 20.68
C VAL A 21 -31.43 -25.10 21.30
N SER A 22 -31.65 -24.76 22.57
CA SER A 22 -30.89 -23.69 23.25
C SER A 22 -29.41 -24.03 23.39
N ILE A 23 -29.08 -25.26 23.75
CA ILE A 23 -27.70 -25.75 23.86
C ILE A 23 -27.01 -25.71 22.49
N ALA A 24 -27.69 -26.16 21.41
CA ALA A 24 -27.18 -26.11 20.07
C ALA A 24 -26.95 -24.66 19.60
N ALA A 25 -27.89 -23.76 19.88
CA ALA A 25 -27.74 -22.33 19.54
C ALA A 25 -26.56 -21.68 20.28
N ILE A 26 -26.35 -21.99 21.54
CA ILE A 26 -25.21 -21.51 22.34
C ILE A 26 -23.89 -22.07 21.79
N TYR A 27 -23.86 -23.38 21.48
CA TYR A 27 -22.67 -24.03 20.97
C TYR A 27 -22.28 -23.48 19.58
N PHE A 28 -23.21 -23.49 18.64
CA PHE A 28 -22.95 -22.99 17.27
C PHE A 28 -22.78 -21.46 17.19
N GLY A 29 -23.53 -20.70 17.98
CA GLY A 29 -23.36 -19.26 18.12
C GLY A 29 -22.02 -18.91 18.75
N GLY A 30 -21.65 -19.60 19.84
CA GLY A 30 -20.38 -19.40 20.53
C GLY A 30 -19.16 -19.72 19.65
N THR A 31 -19.23 -20.79 18.84
CA THR A 31 -18.14 -21.13 17.89
C THR A 31 -17.97 -20.09 16.78
N ARG A 32 -19.08 -19.54 16.27
CA ARG A 32 -19.03 -18.46 15.27
C ARG A 32 -18.49 -17.16 15.85
N ILE A 33 -18.90 -16.79 17.05
CA ILE A 33 -18.39 -15.60 17.75
C ILE A 33 -16.91 -15.76 18.06
N ARG A 34 -16.45 -16.91 18.55
CA ARG A 34 -15.03 -17.19 18.79
C ARG A 34 -14.21 -17.10 17.52
N ARG A 35 -14.72 -17.59 16.39
CA ARG A 35 -14.03 -17.49 15.09
C ARG A 35 -13.96 -16.06 14.59
N ALA A 36 -15.03 -15.27 14.75
CA ALA A 36 -15.03 -13.85 14.40
C ALA A 36 -14.08 -13.03 15.28
N VAL A 37 -14.08 -13.29 16.60
CA VAL A 37 -13.14 -12.63 17.53
C VAL A 37 -11.71 -13.04 17.25
N SER A 38 -11.43 -14.31 16.96
CA SER A 38 -10.09 -14.79 16.61
C SER A 38 -9.56 -14.17 15.31
N THR A 39 -10.43 -13.93 14.32
CA THR A 39 -10.03 -13.20 13.09
C THR A 39 -9.82 -11.71 13.34
N MET A 40 -10.48 -11.12 14.31
CA MET A 40 -10.27 -9.72 14.71
C MET A 40 -9.02 -9.52 15.60
N THR A 41 -8.60 -10.57 16.32
CA THR A 41 -7.43 -10.51 17.22
C THR A 41 -6.17 -11.14 16.62
N ALA A 42 -6.25 -11.79 15.47
CA ALA A 42 -5.05 -12.17 14.73
C ALA A 42 -4.29 -10.86 14.36
N PRO A 43 -3.00 -10.74 14.71
CA PRO A 43 -2.22 -9.60 14.26
C PRO A 43 -2.36 -9.53 12.74
N LYS A 44 -2.96 -8.45 12.23
CA LYS A 44 -2.91 -8.14 10.80
C LYS A 44 -1.43 -8.11 10.45
N PRO A 45 -0.97 -8.84 9.41
CA PRO A 45 0.42 -8.69 8.97
C PRO A 45 0.66 -7.19 8.82
N GLU A 46 1.73 -6.68 9.43
CA GLU A 46 2.04 -5.25 9.38
C GLU A 46 2.10 -4.86 7.92
N THR A 47 1.16 -4.02 7.49
CA THR A 47 1.17 -3.49 6.13
C THR A 47 2.41 -2.61 6.01
N PRO A 48 3.23 -2.79 4.96
CA PRO A 48 4.42 -1.98 4.79
C PRO A 48 4.05 -0.49 4.68
N VAL A 49 4.94 0.36 5.14
CA VAL A 49 4.90 1.78 4.81
C VAL A 49 5.26 1.93 3.34
N ILE A 50 4.46 2.64 2.57
CA ILE A 50 4.77 2.95 1.18
C ILE A 50 5.47 4.30 1.15
N ILE A 51 6.68 4.33 0.62
CA ILE A 51 7.42 5.57 0.41
C ILE A 51 7.41 5.89 -1.07
N LEU A 52 6.79 7.00 -1.44
CA LEU A 52 6.74 7.47 -2.81
C LEU A 52 7.76 8.59 -3.00
N ASP A 53 8.54 8.46 -4.06
CA ASP A 53 9.54 9.43 -4.45
C ASP A 53 9.20 10.03 -5.81
N ALA A 54 8.99 11.35 -5.86
CA ALA A 54 8.92 12.08 -7.11
C ALA A 54 10.31 12.59 -7.47
N GLY A 55 10.95 11.97 -8.45
CA GLY A 55 12.28 12.35 -8.88
C GLY A 55 12.38 13.83 -9.24
N HIS A 56 13.58 14.41 -8.99
CA HIS A 56 13.88 15.83 -9.21
C HIS A 56 13.06 16.78 -8.31
N GLY A 57 13.08 18.08 -8.59
CA GLY A 57 12.34 19.10 -7.88
C GLY A 57 13.12 20.41 -7.70
N GLY A 58 12.42 21.52 -7.52
CA GLY A 58 13.01 22.84 -7.38
C GLY A 58 13.86 23.22 -8.59
N ALA A 59 15.14 23.52 -8.39
CA ALA A 59 16.06 23.89 -9.46
C ALA A 59 16.44 22.72 -10.40
N ASP A 60 16.30 21.47 -9.93
CA ASP A 60 16.51 20.28 -10.74
C ASP A 60 15.23 19.91 -11.52
N GLY A 61 15.19 20.23 -12.80
CA GLY A 61 14.03 19.94 -13.67
C GLY A 61 13.91 18.51 -14.13
N GLY A 62 14.99 17.71 -14.06
CA GLY A 62 15.09 16.43 -14.75
C GLY A 62 15.22 16.58 -16.26
N CYS A 63 14.80 15.57 -16.99
CA CYS A 63 14.67 15.64 -18.46
C CYS A 63 13.59 16.64 -18.87
N VAL A 64 13.72 17.15 -20.10
CA VAL A 64 12.75 18.09 -20.66
C VAL A 64 12.19 17.49 -21.95
N SER A 65 10.88 17.50 -22.09
CA SER A 65 10.20 16.99 -23.28
C SER A 65 10.44 17.91 -24.50
N VAL A 66 10.08 17.46 -25.68
CA VAL A 66 10.10 18.25 -26.92
C VAL A 66 9.17 19.48 -26.90
N HIS A 67 8.31 19.57 -25.88
CA HIS A 67 7.40 20.71 -25.64
C HIS A 67 7.81 21.55 -24.43
N ASP A 68 9.07 21.48 -24.01
CA ASP A 68 9.62 22.22 -22.87
C ASP A 68 8.95 21.90 -21.51
N VAL A 69 8.37 20.69 -21.38
CA VAL A 69 7.79 20.26 -20.11
C VAL A 69 8.84 19.52 -19.29
N PRO A 70 9.22 20.00 -18.10
CA PRO A 70 10.20 19.36 -17.25
C PRO A 70 9.59 18.12 -16.55
N GLU A 71 10.41 17.10 -16.42
CA GLU A 71 10.07 15.81 -15.80
C GLU A 71 9.53 15.94 -14.37
N LYS A 72 10.15 16.82 -13.57
CA LYS A 72 9.82 17.01 -12.14
C LYS A 72 8.33 17.24 -11.86
N GLY A 73 7.65 17.94 -12.76
CA GLY A 73 6.22 18.25 -12.63
C GLY A 73 5.35 17.02 -12.87
N ILE A 74 5.71 16.22 -13.89
CA ILE A 74 5.00 14.98 -14.23
C ILE A 74 5.16 13.98 -13.08
N ASN A 75 6.39 13.79 -12.59
CA ASN A 75 6.69 12.89 -11.47
C ASN A 75 5.87 13.25 -10.22
N LEU A 76 5.79 14.55 -9.90
CA LEU A 76 5.02 15.05 -8.77
C LEU A 76 3.51 14.75 -8.92
N HIS A 77 2.93 15.01 -10.09
CA HIS A 77 1.51 14.75 -10.32
C HIS A 77 1.16 13.27 -10.20
N ILE A 78 1.99 12.39 -10.76
CA ILE A 78 1.80 10.94 -10.64
C ILE A 78 1.89 10.52 -9.17
N LEU A 79 2.89 11.02 -8.43
CA LEU A 79 3.07 10.74 -7.01
C LEU A 79 1.84 11.14 -6.21
N LEU A 80 1.33 12.37 -6.39
CA LEU A 80 0.19 12.87 -5.61
C LEU A 80 -1.07 12.03 -5.86
N CYS A 81 -1.34 11.65 -7.11
CA CYS A 81 -2.45 10.76 -7.45
C CYS A 81 -2.27 9.38 -6.79
N LEU A 82 -1.09 8.78 -6.89
CA LEU A 82 -0.80 7.47 -6.33
C LEU A 82 -0.86 7.48 -4.80
N ARG A 83 -0.34 8.53 -4.17
CA ARG A 83 -0.43 8.75 -2.71
C ARG A 83 -1.88 8.70 -2.24
N ASP A 84 -2.75 9.45 -2.91
CA ASP A 84 -4.15 9.57 -2.50
C ASP A 84 -4.90 8.26 -2.70
N LEU A 85 -4.65 7.54 -3.79
CA LEU A 85 -5.22 6.20 -4.03
C LEU A 85 -4.77 5.19 -2.97
N LEU A 86 -3.48 5.13 -2.68
CA LEU A 86 -2.95 4.20 -1.67
C LEU A 86 -3.47 4.52 -0.26
N ARG A 87 -3.61 5.80 0.09
CA ARG A 87 -4.23 6.21 1.36
C ARG A 87 -5.70 5.82 1.45
N MET A 88 -6.45 5.91 0.37
CA MET A 88 -7.83 5.43 0.31
C MET A 88 -7.93 3.91 0.51
N GLU A 89 -6.94 3.15 0.05
CA GLU A 89 -6.81 1.70 0.29
C GLU A 89 -6.31 1.35 1.72
N GLY A 90 -6.00 2.36 2.54
CA GLY A 90 -5.62 2.19 3.94
C GLY A 90 -4.13 1.98 4.19
N TYR A 91 -3.27 2.25 3.21
CA TYR A 91 -1.81 2.23 3.41
C TYR A 91 -1.33 3.49 4.13
N THR A 92 -0.28 3.35 4.94
CA THR A 92 0.52 4.48 5.39
C THR A 92 1.45 4.88 4.25
N VAL A 93 1.36 6.14 3.83
CA VAL A 93 2.14 6.66 2.69
C VAL A 93 2.93 7.88 3.10
N GLU A 94 4.25 7.78 2.97
CA GLU A 94 5.21 8.87 3.07
C GLU A 94 5.62 9.33 1.67
N VAL A 95 6.02 10.58 1.54
CA VAL A 95 6.44 11.16 0.26
C VAL A 95 7.72 11.96 0.42
N THR A 96 8.61 11.92 -0.57
CA THR A 96 9.85 12.74 -0.54
C THR A 96 9.54 14.22 -0.70
N ARG A 97 8.54 14.56 -1.48
CA ARG A 97 8.04 15.93 -1.67
C ARG A 97 6.58 15.91 -2.11
N ASP A 98 5.84 16.92 -1.75
CA ASP A 98 4.45 17.16 -2.17
C ASP A 98 4.26 18.49 -2.93
N GLN A 99 5.39 19.19 -3.18
CA GLN A 99 5.45 20.44 -3.92
C GLN A 99 6.65 20.43 -4.88
N ASP A 100 6.76 21.46 -5.74
CA ASP A 100 7.93 21.65 -6.62
C ASP A 100 9.11 22.21 -5.82
N GLN A 101 9.75 21.35 -5.06
CA GLN A 101 10.90 21.68 -4.22
C GLN A 101 11.92 20.53 -4.24
N SER A 102 13.18 20.84 -4.00
CA SER A 102 14.22 19.89 -3.62
C SER A 102 14.21 19.72 -2.09
N ILE A 103 14.63 18.57 -1.62
CA ILE A 103 14.73 18.27 -0.17
C ILE A 103 16.18 18.30 0.33
N HIS A 104 17.08 18.99 -0.40
CA HIS A 104 18.46 19.21 0.05
C HIS A 104 18.50 20.07 1.33
N ASP A 105 19.57 19.96 2.07
CA ASP A 105 19.78 20.76 3.28
C ASP A 105 19.88 22.25 2.94
N PRO A 106 19.28 23.14 3.75
CA PRO A 106 19.10 24.56 3.40
C PRO A 106 20.38 25.34 3.22
N ASP A 107 21.50 24.91 3.85
CA ASP A 107 22.78 25.62 3.82
C ASP A 107 23.71 25.16 2.69
N ILE A 108 23.23 24.26 1.81
CA ILE A 108 24.01 23.73 0.69
C ILE A 108 23.92 24.63 -0.52
N GLU A 109 25.05 25.17 -0.97
CA GLU A 109 25.15 25.99 -2.14
C GLU A 109 25.67 25.22 -3.36
N GLY A 110 25.24 25.64 -4.53
CA GLY A 110 25.62 25.09 -5.83
C GLY A 110 24.79 23.86 -6.22
N LEU A 111 24.28 23.87 -7.45
CA LEU A 111 23.30 22.86 -7.93
C LEU A 111 23.81 21.42 -7.79
N ALA A 112 25.10 21.16 -8.06
CA ALA A 112 25.66 19.81 -7.93
C ALA A 112 25.65 19.31 -6.49
N ASN A 113 26.02 20.18 -5.53
CA ASN A 113 26.02 19.84 -4.11
C ASN A 113 24.56 19.68 -3.59
N GLN A 114 23.66 20.55 -4.03
CA GLN A 114 22.22 20.45 -3.71
C GLN A 114 21.64 19.12 -4.18
N LYS A 115 21.97 18.69 -5.41
CA LYS A 115 21.56 17.39 -5.92
C LYS A 115 22.11 16.23 -5.08
N SER A 116 23.35 16.30 -4.65
CA SER A 116 23.94 15.27 -3.80
C SER A 116 23.22 15.19 -2.45
N SER A 117 23.03 16.33 -1.78
CA SER A 117 22.29 16.41 -0.52
C SER A 117 20.84 15.96 -0.67
N ASP A 118 20.17 16.31 -1.77
CA ASP A 118 18.80 15.85 -2.08
C ASP A 118 18.73 14.32 -2.18
N MET A 119 19.70 13.70 -2.87
CA MET A 119 19.78 12.23 -2.97
C MET A 119 20.05 11.56 -1.62
N ASP A 120 20.93 12.15 -0.80
CA ASP A 120 21.23 11.63 0.55
C ASP A 120 19.98 11.70 1.44
N ASN A 121 19.21 12.77 1.37
CA ASN A 121 17.97 12.93 2.14
C ASN A 121 16.85 11.99 1.66
N ARG A 122 16.76 11.72 0.34
CA ARG A 122 15.86 10.67 -0.19
C ARG A 122 16.23 9.30 0.34
N LEU A 123 17.52 8.97 0.30
CA LEU A 123 18.04 7.69 0.80
C LEU A 123 17.79 7.55 2.32
N ALA A 124 17.98 8.63 3.09
CA ALA A 124 17.67 8.64 4.52
C ALA A 124 16.21 8.35 4.79
N LEU A 125 15.28 8.93 4.01
CA LEU A 125 13.84 8.65 4.14
C LEU A 125 13.53 7.19 3.77
N PHE A 126 14.13 6.63 2.73
CA PHE A 126 13.94 5.23 2.32
C PHE A 126 14.38 4.26 3.41
N ASN A 127 15.42 4.60 4.16
CA ASN A 127 15.96 3.78 5.24
C ASN A 127 15.30 4.04 6.61
N GLN A 128 14.32 4.93 6.69
CA GLN A 128 13.69 5.28 7.95
C GLN A 128 12.83 4.15 8.54
N TYR A 129 12.30 3.28 7.69
CA TYR A 129 11.38 2.20 8.07
C TYR A 129 11.95 0.85 7.69
N GLU A 130 11.98 -0.10 8.65
CA GLU A 130 12.44 -1.48 8.39
C GLU A 130 11.51 -2.25 7.44
N ASN A 131 10.20 -1.95 7.51
CA ASN A 131 9.17 -2.57 6.66
C ASN A 131 8.57 -1.52 5.72
N ALA A 132 9.31 -1.17 4.67
CA ALA A 132 8.86 -0.21 3.68
C ALA A 132 8.95 -0.77 2.26
N VAL A 133 8.07 -0.26 1.39
CA VAL A 133 8.16 -0.39 -0.07
C VAL A 133 8.42 1.00 -0.63
N CYS A 134 9.58 1.19 -1.26
CA CYS A 134 9.98 2.46 -1.85
C CYS A 134 9.73 2.42 -3.36
N ILE A 135 9.01 3.41 -3.88
CA ILE A 135 8.69 3.54 -5.31
C ILE A 135 9.13 4.93 -5.77
N SER A 136 10.13 4.99 -6.64
CA SER A 136 10.59 6.22 -7.26
C SER A 136 9.98 6.38 -8.65
N ILE A 137 9.54 7.58 -8.98
CA ILE A 137 8.83 7.93 -10.21
C ILE A 137 9.69 8.89 -11.00
N HIS A 138 10.04 8.48 -12.21
CA HIS A 138 10.86 9.22 -13.15
C HIS A 138 10.27 9.14 -14.56
N GLN A 139 10.66 10.08 -15.43
CA GLN A 139 10.45 10.02 -16.87
C GLN A 139 11.82 9.82 -17.55
N ASN A 140 11.97 8.69 -18.26
CA ASN A 140 13.19 8.45 -19.01
C ASN A 140 13.18 9.21 -20.32
N GLN A 141 14.35 9.70 -20.74
CA GLN A 141 14.60 10.17 -22.10
C GLN A 141 15.37 9.10 -22.85
N PHE A 142 14.85 8.69 -24.01
CA PHE A 142 15.56 7.81 -24.93
C PHE A 142 15.52 8.36 -26.34
N THR A 143 16.64 8.27 -27.05
CA THR A 143 16.78 8.89 -28.38
C THR A 143 16.14 8.09 -29.50
N ASP A 144 15.92 6.78 -29.31
CA ASP A 144 15.29 5.90 -30.30
C ASP A 144 13.78 5.83 -30.01
N PRO A 145 12.92 6.33 -30.90
CA PRO A 145 11.46 6.34 -30.72
C PRO A 145 10.82 4.96 -30.73
N ALA A 146 11.57 3.90 -31.12
CA ALA A 146 11.07 2.52 -31.02
C ALA A 146 10.89 2.05 -29.57
N TYR A 147 11.55 2.70 -28.62
CA TYR A 147 11.43 2.40 -27.19
C TYR A 147 10.47 3.38 -26.55
N SER A 148 9.30 2.88 -26.14
CA SER A 148 8.26 3.67 -25.47
C SER A 148 7.59 2.83 -24.40
N GLY A 149 6.86 3.49 -23.50
CA GLY A 149 6.11 2.84 -22.44
C GLY A 149 6.83 2.84 -21.10
N ALA A 150 6.17 2.26 -20.09
CA ALA A 150 6.71 2.19 -18.74
C ALA A 150 7.78 1.09 -18.63
N GLN A 151 8.82 1.37 -17.86
CA GLN A 151 9.90 0.43 -17.57
C GLN A 151 10.15 0.41 -16.06
N MET A 152 10.23 -0.80 -15.47
CA MET A 152 10.50 -1.00 -14.06
C MET A 152 11.95 -1.37 -13.84
N PHE A 153 12.60 -0.62 -12.96
CA PHE A 153 13.91 -0.93 -12.41
C PHE A 153 13.76 -1.36 -10.96
N TYR A 154 14.64 -2.21 -10.47
CA TYR A 154 14.63 -2.65 -9.10
C TYR A 154 16.05 -2.90 -8.58
N SER A 155 16.18 -2.93 -7.26
CA SER A 155 17.44 -3.23 -6.59
C SER A 155 17.48 -4.70 -6.18
N ASP A 156 18.56 -5.39 -6.52
CA ASP A 156 18.75 -6.82 -6.20
C ASP A 156 19.09 -7.07 -4.72
N ASN A 157 19.40 -6.04 -3.95
CA ASN A 157 19.80 -6.16 -2.55
C ASN A 157 18.63 -6.42 -1.59
N VAL A 158 17.37 -6.33 -2.05
CA VAL A 158 16.17 -6.56 -1.26
C VAL A 158 15.34 -7.67 -1.86
N SER A 159 15.07 -8.71 -1.06
CA SER A 159 14.21 -9.82 -1.47
C SER A 159 12.79 -9.32 -1.81
N GLY A 160 12.23 -9.80 -2.93
CA GLY A 160 10.90 -9.43 -3.39
C GLY A 160 10.84 -8.23 -4.33
N SER A 161 11.90 -7.38 -4.40
CA SER A 161 11.91 -6.22 -5.30
C SER A 161 11.72 -6.60 -6.76
N GLY A 162 12.37 -7.65 -7.23
CA GLY A 162 12.22 -8.15 -8.59
C GLY A 162 10.83 -8.69 -8.90
N GLU A 163 10.18 -9.37 -7.95
CA GLU A 163 8.81 -9.86 -8.11
C GLU A 163 7.80 -8.71 -8.19
N LEU A 164 7.94 -7.71 -7.32
CA LEU A 164 7.13 -6.50 -7.35
C LEU A 164 7.30 -5.76 -8.69
N ALA A 165 8.54 -5.54 -9.13
CA ALA A 165 8.83 -4.86 -10.40
C ALA A 165 8.22 -5.61 -11.61
N GLN A 166 8.33 -6.93 -11.64
CA GLN A 166 7.70 -7.74 -12.70
C GLN A 166 6.18 -7.65 -12.67
N THR A 167 5.58 -7.63 -11.49
CA THR A 167 4.12 -7.50 -11.32
C THR A 167 3.64 -6.15 -11.82
N LEU A 168 4.33 -5.06 -11.45
CA LEU A 168 4.04 -3.72 -11.94
C LEU A 168 4.22 -3.62 -13.46
N GLN A 169 5.34 -4.14 -13.99
CA GLN A 169 5.60 -4.11 -15.45
C GLN A 169 4.49 -4.82 -16.22
N LYS A 170 4.05 -6.00 -15.76
CA LYS A 170 2.93 -6.73 -16.39
C LYS A 170 1.63 -5.94 -16.35
N ALA A 171 1.33 -5.28 -15.22
CA ALA A 171 0.13 -4.46 -15.11
C ALA A 171 0.16 -3.26 -16.07
N PHE A 172 1.31 -2.58 -16.21
CA PHE A 172 1.46 -1.49 -17.18
C PHE A 172 1.29 -1.95 -18.62
N VAL A 173 1.91 -3.07 -19.01
CA VAL A 173 1.76 -3.63 -20.36
C VAL A 173 0.30 -4.01 -20.67
N GLN A 174 -0.43 -4.55 -19.70
CA GLN A 174 -1.81 -4.97 -19.89
C GLN A 174 -2.83 -3.82 -19.92
N GLN A 175 -2.52 -2.70 -19.26
CA GLN A 175 -3.49 -1.62 -19.06
C GLN A 175 -3.19 -0.37 -19.89
N LEU A 176 -1.93 -0.12 -20.24
CA LEU A 176 -1.49 1.15 -20.81
C LEU A 176 -0.65 1.03 -22.09
N GLN A 177 -0.24 -0.18 -22.51
CA GLN A 177 0.65 -0.38 -23.69
C GLN A 177 0.04 -1.34 -24.72
#